data_bc51b709200e2fe16cdd7520447d180a
#
_entry.id   bc51b709200e2fe16cdd7520447d180a
#
_cell.length_a   1.000
_cell.length_b   1.000
_cell.length_c   1.000
_cell.angle_alpha   90.00
_cell.angle_beta   90.00
_cell.angle_gamma   90.00
#
_symmetry.space_group_name_H-M   'P 1'
#
loop_
_entity.id
_entity.type
_entity.pdbx_description
1 polymer ?
#
loop_
_entity_poly.entity_id
_entity_poly.type
_entity_poly.pdbx_seq_one_letter_code
_entity_poly.pdbx_strand_id
1 'polypeptide(L)'
;MKLTCLVCWYRLWSRLLLHFWALEVEREVKRDTNPDPIEYLQRAFEETIEATTSPSEWYGTTTSVTALLHSTSADGGDPKPILYVTNLGDCKVLVIRPSEEKIIFQTEEQWHWFDCPMQLGTNSIDTPRENAALSRVELAEDDIVLALSDGVLDNLWDHEVLSITLDSIEKWNQGRRGTDDSEWAPPSALAEERMVFVARELLRTALAIAQDPFAESPYMEKAVDEGLTIEGGRFFSLTG
;
A
#
# COMPACT_ATOMS: atom_id res chain seq x y z
N MET A 1 1.03 -11.88 -8.86
CA MET A 1 1.92 -10.93 -8.13
C MET A 1 1.19 -10.48 -6.89
N LYS A 2 1.79 -10.63 -5.72
CA LYS A 2 1.19 -10.20 -4.45
C LYS A 2 1.85 -8.87 -4.09
N LEU A 3 1.07 -7.79 -4.01
CA LEU A 3 1.53 -6.51 -3.49
C LEU A 3 0.91 -6.33 -2.10
N THR A 4 1.74 -6.10 -1.12
CA THR A 4 1.29 -5.88 0.26
C THR A 4 2.12 -4.76 0.85
N CYS A 5 1.46 -3.73 1.35
CA CYS A 5 2.05 -2.73 2.21
C CYS A 5 1.44 -2.87 3.59
N LEU A 6 2.27 -3.06 4.58
CA LEU A 6 1.89 -3.06 5.98
C LEU A 6 2.83 -2.10 6.70
N VAL A 7 2.28 -1.04 7.23
CA VAL A 7 3.05 -0.06 8.00
C VAL A 7 2.62 -0.11 9.43
N CYS A 8 3.59 -0.17 10.31
CA CYS A 8 3.30 -0.29 11.72
C CYS A 8 4.42 0.28 12.61
N TRP A 9 4.00 0.91 13.68
CA TRP A 9 4.86 1.28 14.81
C TRP A 9 5.45 0.04 15.52
N TYR A 10 4.78 -1.11 15.45
CA TYR A 10 5.24 -2.39 16.00
C TYR A 10 5.47 -3.39 14.87
N ARG A 11 6.69 -3.44 14.38
CA ARG A 11 7.11 -4.29 13.24
C ARG A 11 6.69 -5.77 13.35
N LEU A 12 6.43 -6.27 14.56
CA LEU A 12 6.02 -7.66 14.74
C LEU A 12 4.60 -7.90 14.24
N TRP A 13 3.64 -7.05 14.65
CA TRP A 13 2.24 -7.19 14.27
C TRP A 13 2.03 -7.13 12.76
N SER A 14 2.57 -6.14 12.11
CA SER A 14 2.46 -6.00 10.65
C SER A 14 3.11 -7.15 9.90
N ARG A 15 4.24 -7.67 10.40
CA ARG A 15 4.93 -8.81 9.80
C ARG A 15 4.15 -10.11 9.95
N LEU A 16 3.56 -10.36 11.12
CA LEU A 16 2.74 -11.55 11.36
C LEU A 16 1.47 -11.51 10.52
N LEU A 17 0.76 -10.38 10.53
CA LEU A 17 -0.44 -10.21 9.71
C LEU A 17 -0.14 -10.46 8.23
N LEU A 18 0.95 -9.88 7.69
CA LEU A 18 1.38 -10.12 6.32
C LEU A 18 1.71 -11.59 6.06
N HIS A 19 2.42 -12.22 6.99
CA HIS A 19 2.81 -13.62 6.88
C HIS A 19 1.57 -14.53 6.78
N PHE A 20 0.65 -14.39 7.72
CA PHE A 20 -0.57 -15.21 7.75
C PHE A 20 -1.49 -14.90 6.56
N TRP A 21 -1.62 -13.65 6.16
CA TRP A 21 -2.36 -13.28 4.95
C TRP A 21 -1.77 -13.96 3.70
N ALA A 22 -0.46 -13.96 3.57
CA ALA A 22 0.19 -14.63 2.45
C ALA A 22 -0.07 -16.14 2.43
N LEU A 23 -0.07 -16.79 3.61
CA LEU A 23 -0.41 -18.21 3.74
C LEU A 23 -1.86 -18.49 3.37
N GLU A 24 -2.81 -17.64 3.80
CA GLU A 24 -4.22 -17.80 3.44
C GLU A 24 -4.42 -17.67 1.92
N VAL A 25 -3.83 -16.68 1.29
CA VAL A 25 -3.87 -16.54 -0.17
C VAL A 25 -3.31 -17.78 -0.87
N GLU A 26 -2.19 -18.35 -0.38
CA GLU A 26 -1.62 -19.57 -0.95
C GLU A 26 -2.49 -20.81 -0.77
N ARG A 27 -3.18 -20.92 0.34
CA ARG A 27 -4.15 -22.00 0.60
C ARG A 27 -5.33 -21.93 -0.36
N GLU A 28 -5.87 -20.74 -0.59
CA GLU A 28 -7.08 -20.55 -1.41
C GLU A 28 -6.80 -20.61 -2.90
N VAL A 29 -5.65 -20.11 -3.39
CA VAL A 29 -5.22 -20.26 -4.80
C VAL A 29 -5.17 -21.72 -5.22
N LYS A 30 -4.85 -22.65 -4.29
CA LYS A 30 -4.85 -24.09 -4.57
C LYS A 30 -6.25 -24.69 -4.69
N ARG A 31 -7.29 -23.99 -4.24
CA ARG A 31 -8.69 -24.46 -4.25
C ARG A 31 -9.47 -24.02 -5.48
N ASP A 32 -8.90 -23.17 -6.32
CA ASP A 32 -9.51 -22.63 -7.54
C ASP A 32 -10.92 -22.01 -7.31
N THR A 33 -11.06 -21.31 -6.18
CA THR A 33 -12.30 -20.63 -5.79
C THR A 33 -12.22 -19.13 -6.09
N ASN A 34 -13.36 -18.46 -6.18
CA ASN A 34 -13.39 -17.01 -6.25
C ASN A 34 -12.74 -16.42 -4.99
N PRO A 35 -11.85 -15.42 -5.12
CA PRO A 35 -11.21 -14.81 -3.97
C PRO A 35 -12.20 -14.17 -2.99
N ASP A 36 -11.98 -14.38 -1.70
CA ASP A 36 -12.61 -13.61 -0.62
C ASP A 36 -11.53 -12.88 0.19
N PRO A 37 -11.08 -11.71 -0.28
CA PRO A 37 -9.95 -11.00 0.32
C PRO A 37 -10.22 -10.51 1.75
N ILE A 38 -11.47 -10.21 2.09
CA ILE A 38 -11.85 -9.84 3.47
C ILE A 38 -11.67 -11.04 4.40
N GLU A 39 -12.14 -12.22 3.98
CA GLU A 39 -12.00 -13.43 4.79
C GLU A 39 -10.54 -13.87 4.94
N TYR A 40 -9.69 -13.65 3.91
CA TYR A 40 -8.25 -13.91 4.02
C TYR A 40 -7.60 -13.00 5.07
N LEU A 41 -7.96 -11.71 5.07
CA LEU A 41 -7.47 -10.76 6.07
C LEU A 41 -8.01 -11.09 7.47
N GLN A 42 -9.27 -11.53 7.58
CA GLN A 42 -9.87 -11.92 8.85
C GLN A 42 -9.14 -13.11 9.49
N ARG A 43 -8.89 -14.16 8.72
CA ARG A 43 -8.16 -15.34 9.21
C ARG A 43 -6.72 -14.98 9.59
N ALA A 44 -6.06 -14.17 8.78
CA ALA A 44 -4.72 -13.67 9.10
C ALA A 44 -4.71 -12.87 10.41
N PHE A 45 -5.73 -12.06 10.64
CA PHE A 45 -5.89 -11.31 11.89
C PHE A 45 -6.09 -12.25 13.09
N GLU A 46 -6.97 -13.25 12.98
CA GLU A 46 -7.22 -14.25 14.02
C GLU A 46 -5.94 -15.04 14.38
N GLU A 47 -5.18 -15.49 13.36
CA GLU A 47 -3.88 -16.17 13.56
C GLU A 47 -2.84 -15.23 14.19
N THR A 48 -2.87 -13.92 13.85
CA THR A 48 -1.97 -12.91 14.46
C THR A 48 -2.30 -12.70 15.94
N ILE A 49 -3.57 -12.58 16.30
CA ILE A 49 -4.02 -12.50 17.68
C ILE A 49 -3.53 -13.73 18.46
N GLU A 50 -3.76 -14.94 17.95
CA GLU A 50 -3.32 -16.18 18.60
C GLU A 50 -1.81 -16.20 18.81
N ALA A 51 -1.03 -15.87 17.78
CA ALA A 51 0.44 -15.85 17.82
C ALA A 51 1.00 -14.79 18.79
N THR A 52 0.26 -13.71 19.04
CA THR A 52 0.69 -12.61 19.92
C THR A 52 0.15 -12.68 21.34
N THR A 53 -0.76 -13.61 21.63
CA THR A 53 -1.33 -13.77 22.99
C THR A 53 -0.79 -14.97 23.75
N SER A 54 -0.13 -15.93 23.10
CA SER A 54 0.42 -17.13 23.74
C SER A 54 1.86 -17.42 23.25
N PRO A 55 2.81 -17.75 24.15
CA PRO A 55 2.71 -17.88 25.61
C PRO A 55 2.83 -16.55 26.38
N SER A 56 3.07 -15.45 25.70
CA SER A 56 3.20 -14.10 26.27
C SER A 56 2.40 -13.12 25.47
N GLU A 57 1.80 -12.14 26.11
CA GLU A 57 1.07 -11.07 25.44
C GLU A 57 2.03 -10.05 24.82
N TRP A 58 1.89 -9.87 23.50
CA TRP A 58 2.61 -8.85 22.72
C TRP A 58 1.60 -7.87 22.14
N TYR A 59 1.36 -6.79 22.87
CA TYR A 59 0.45 -5.75 22.41
C TYR A 59 1.00 -5.06 21.16
N GLY A 60 0.12 -4.81 20.23
CA GLY A 60 0.46 -4.09 19.01
C GLY A 60 -0.76 -3.83 18.15
N THR A 61 -0.61 -2.87 17.24
CA THR A 61 -1.63 -2.49 16.27
C THR A 61 -1.00 -2.27 14.91
N THR A 62 -1.80 -2.35 13.86
CA THR A 62 -1.39 -2.04 12.48
C THR A 62 -2.58 -1.65 11.63
N THR A 63 -2.44 -0.66 10.78
CA THR A 63 -3.30 -0.49 9.62
C THR A 63 -2.96 -1.55 8.58
N SER A 64 -3.84 -1.80 7.62
CA SER A 64 -3.64 -2.84 6.63
C SER A 64 -4.21 -2.42 5.27
N VAL A 65 -3.37 -2.45 4.25
CA VAL A 65 -3.81 -2.44 2.87
C VAL A 65 -3.21 -3.62 2.13
N THR A 66 -4.05 -4.39 1.44
CA THR A 66 -3.61 -5.54 0.64
C THR A 66 -4.12 -5.43 -0.78
N ALA A 67 -3.34 -5.91 -1.72
CA ALA A 67 -3.68 -5.93 -3.14
C ALA A 67 -3.42 -7.34 -3.70
N LEU A 68 -4.48 -7.98 -4.20
CA LEU A 68 -4.44 -9.34 -4.76
C LEU A 68 -4.79 -9.28 -6.24
N LEU A 69 -3.82 -9.59 -7.09
CA LEU A 69 -4.06 -9.73 -8.52
C LEU A 69 -4.68 -11.10 -8.81
N HIS A 70 -5.81 -11.08 -9.46
CA HIS A 70 -6.55 -12.26 -9.91
C HIS A 70 -6.88 -12.13 -11.40
N SER A 71 -7.09 -13.26 -12.05
CA SER A 71 -7.50 -13.31 -13.45
C SER A 71 -8.86 -13.99 -13.54
N THR A 72 -9.82 -13.31 -14.12
CA THR A 72 -11.16 -13.88 -14.32
C THR A 72 -11.39 -14.18 -15.79
N SER A 73 -11.83 -15.40 -16.09
CA SER A 73 -12.37 -15.76 -17.42
C SER A 73 -13.88 -15.69 -17.34
N ALA A 74 -14.48 -14.57 -17.74
CA ALA A 74 -15.93 -14.53 -17.91
C ALA A 74 -16.27 -15.15 -19.27
N ASP A 75 -17.16 -16.14 -19.28
CA ASP A 75 -17.83 -16.72 -20.47
C ASP A 75 -16.93 -17.14 -21.65
N GLY A 76 -15.73 -17.68 -21.37
CA GLY A 76 -14.83 -18.18 -22.43
C GLY A 76 -14.09 -17.09 -23.22
N GLY A 77 -14.12 -15.84 -22.73
CA GLY A 77 -13.30 -14.74 -23.24
C GLY A 77 -11.86 -14.76 -22.70
N ASP A 78 -11.03 -13.86 -23.20
CA ASP A 78 -9.68 -13.69 -22.69
C ASP A 78 -9.70 -13.29 -21.20
N PRO A 79 -8.80 -13.89 -20.39
CA PRO A 79 -8.73 -13.59 -18.96
C PRO A 79 -8.40 -12.11 -18.73
N LYS A 80 -9.27 -11.40 -17.97
CA LYS A 80 -9.02 -10.01 -17.60
C LYS A 80 -8.34 -9.93 -16.23
N PRO A 81 -7.27 -9.15 -16.08
CA PRO A 81 -6.65 -8.92 -14.78
C PRO A 81 -7.55 -8.03 -13.91
N ILE A 82 -7.85 -8.51 -12.71
CA ILE A 82 -8.61 -7.78 -11.69
C ILE A 82 -7.75 -7.69 -10.45
N LEU A 83 -7.64 -6.47 -9.91
CA LEU A 83 -7.03 -6.21 -8.64
C LEU A 83 -8.12 -6.13 -7.56
N TYR A 84 -8.05 -7.01 -6.57
CA TYR A 84 -8.82 -6.88 -5.34
C TYR A 84 -7.98 -6.10 -4.35
N VAL A 85 -8.52 -4.99 -3.86
CA VAL A 85 -7.86 -4.15 -2.86
C VAL A 85 -8.69 -4.18 -1.59
N THR A 86 -8.08 -4.61 -0.47
CA THR A 86 -8.70 -4.59 0.85
C THR A 86 -7.96 -3.57 1.69
N ASN A 87 -8.68 -2.58 2.21
CA ASN A 87 -8.13 -1.51 3.03
C ASN A 87 -8.80 -1.46 4.40
N LEU A 88 -7.99 -1.28 5.45
CA LEU A 88 -8.42 -0.95 6.80
C LEU A 88 -7.39 0.01 7.41
N GLY A 89 -7.80 1.28 7.57
CA GLY A 89 -6.97 2.36 8.09
C GLY A 89 -6.58 3.40 7.04
N ASP A 90 -5.45 4.05 7.23
CA ASP A 90 -4.98 5.23 6.52
C ASP A 90 -3.92 4.98 5.43
N CYS A 91 -3.49 3.74 5.26
CA CYS A 91 -2.70 3.36 4.10
C CYS A 91 -3.53 3.45 2.81
N LYS A 92 -2.89 3.73 1.67
CA LYS A 92 -3.56 3.79 0.37
C LYS A 92 -2.97 2.83 -0.64
N VAL A 93 -3.86 2.33 -1.52
CA VAL A 93 -3.48 1.82 -2.83
C VAL A 93 -3.92 2.83 -3.87
N LEU A 94 -2.98 3.21 -4.74
CA LEU A 94 -3.23 4.00 -5.93
C LEU A 94 -3.00 3.12 -7.16
N VAL A 95 -3.86 3.23 -8.17
CA VAL A 95 -3.62 2.67 -9.50
C VAL A 95 -3.44 3.81 -10.48
N ILE A 96 -2.27 3.90 -11.06
CA ILE A 96 -1.91 4.93 -12.05
C ILE A 96 -1.91 4.28 -13.43
N ARG A 97 -2.57 4.93 -14.38
CA ARG A 97 -2.53 4.60 -15.80
C ARG A 97 -1.63 5.57 -16.54
N PRO A 98 -0.38 5.19 -16.86
CA PRO A 98 0.59 6.11 -17.49
C PRO A 98 0.13 6.62 -18.86
N SER A 99 -0.58 5.81 -19.65
CA SER A 99 -1.10 6.21 -20.96
C SER A 99 -2.13 7.34 -20.90
N GLU A 100 -2.77 7.54 -19.74
CA GLU A 100 -3.76 8.58 -19.49
C GLU A 100 -3.23 9.66 -18.51
N GLU A 101 -2.01 9.47 -18.01
CA GLU A 101 -1.35 10.36 -17.03
C GLU A 101 -2.23 10.67 -15.82
N LYS A 102 -2.96 9.65 -15.31
CA LYS A 102 -3.88 9.85 -14.20
C LYS A 102 -3.92 8.68 -13.22
N ILE A 103 -4.39 8.98 -12.01
CA ILE A 103 -4.83 8.00 -11.02
C ILE A 103 -6.23 7.55 -11.42
N ILE A 104 -6.39 6.26 -11.75
CA ILE A 104 -7.69 5.67 -12.15
C ILE A 104 -8.44 5.07 -10.97
N PHE A 105 -7.76 4.83 -9.86
CA PHE A 105 -8.32 4.31 -8.63
C PHE A 105 -7.44 4.70 -7.44
N GLN A 106 -8.09 4.98 -6.32
CA GLN A 106 -7.44 5.10 -5.00
C GLN A 106 -8.39 4.62 -3.91
N THR A 107 -7.83 4.09 -2.83
CA THR A 107 -8.60 3.76 -1.61
C THR A 107 -8.85 5.02 -0.79
N GLU A 108 -9.95 5.00 -0.03
CA GLU A 108 -10.25 6.03 0.95
C GLU A 108 -9.62 5.67 2.30
N GLU A 109 -9.11 6.67 3.00
CA GLU A 109 -8.61 6.53 4.37
C GLU A 109 -9.77 6.32 5.35
N GLN A 110 -9.54 5.51 6.38
CA GLN A 110 -10.55 5.21 7.40
C GLN A 110 -10.04 5.66 8.77
N TRP A 111 -10.81 6.56 9.41
CA TRP A 111 -10.47 7.19 10.67
C TRP A 111 -11.63 7.09 11.66
N HIS A 112 -11.32 6.94 12.95
CA HIS A 112 -12.29 7.17 14.03
C HIS A 112 -12.42 8.68 14.32
N TRP A 113 -11.29 9.37 14.33
CA TRP A 113 -11.13 10.84 14.42
C TRP A 113 -9.76 11.23 13.89
N PHE A 114 -9.46 12.50 13.83
CA PHE A 114 -8.17 12.99 13.34
C PHE A 114 -6.99 12.29 14.04
N ASP A 115 -6.01 11.86 13.27
CA ASP A 115 -4.80 11.13 13.71
C ASP A 115 -5.07 9.83 14.50
N CYS A 116 -6.27 9.25 14.32
CA CYS A 116 -6.64 7.97 14.90
C CYS A 116 -7.25 7.06 13.81
N PRO A 117 -6.42 6.41 13.02
CA PRO A 117 -6.92 5.51 11.98
C PRO A 117 -7.59 4.27 12.57
N MET A 118 -8.54 3.71 11.84
CA MET A 118 -8.98 2.33 12.09
C MET A 118 -7.79 1.40 11.98
N GLN A 119 -7.67 0.42 12.88
CA GLN A 119 -6.49 -0.43 12.95
C GLN A 119 -6.78 -1.79 13.56
N LEU A 120 -6.11 -2.81 13.07
CA LEU A 120 -6.13 -4.14 13.64
C LEU A 120 -5.14 -4.23 14.80
N GLY A 121 -5.52 -4.88 15.89
CA GLY A 121 -4.64 -4.97 17.04
C GLY A 121 -5.19 -5.78 18.19
N THR A 122 -4.35 -6.01 19.20
CA THR A 122 -4.69 -6.83 20.38
C THR A 122 -5.90 -6.27 21.15
N ASN A 123 -6.01 -4.94 21.22
CA ASN A 123 -7.08 -4.22 21.94
C ASN A 123 -7.89 -3.32 21.02
N SER A 124 -7.80 -3.51 19.71
CA SER A 124 -8.63 -2.76 18.78
C SER A 124 -10.05 -3.31 18.75
N ILE A 125 -11.00 -2.41 18.55
CA ILE A 125 -12.40 -2.75 18.30
C ILE A 125 -12.63 -3.10 16.83
N ASP A 126 -11.69 -2.74 15.95
CA ASP A 126 -11.82 -2.94 14.52
C ASP A 126 -11.47 -4.37 14.12
N THR A 127 -12.27 -4.92 13.22
CA THR A 127 -12.05 -6.25 12.64
C THR A 127 -12.15 -6.19 11.12
N PRO A 128 -11.45 -7.06 10.38
CA PRO A 128 -11.55 -7.07 8.93
C PRO A 128 -12.97 -7.25 8.41
N ARG A 129 -13.76 -8.16 9.00
CA ARG A 129 -15.15 -8.42 8.56
C ARG A 129 -16.07 -7.21 8.71
N GLU A 130 -15.86 -6.40 9.73
CA GLU A 130 -16.74 -5.27 10.05
C GLU A 130 -16.28 -3.95 9.40
N ASN A 131 -14.95 -3.76 9.27
CA ASN A 131 -14.38 -2.46 8.96
C ASN A 131 -13.57 -2.43 7.66
N ALA A 132 -13.13 -3.58 7.11
CA ALA A 132 -12.34 -3.54 5.89
C ALA A 132 -13.20 -3.18 4.66
N ALA A 133 -12.71 -2.23 3.87
CA ALA A 133 -13.28 -1.88 2.58
C ALA A 133 -12.66 -2.74 1.48
N LEU A 134 -13.51 -3.36 0.65
CA LEU A 134 -13.08 -4.15 -0.51
C LEU A 134 -13.42 -3.41 -1.80
N SER A 135 -12.41 -3.24 -2.65
CA SER A 135 -12.56 -2.70 -3.99
C SER A 135 -12.08 -3.68 -5.05
N ARG A 136 -12.67 -3.60 -6.24
CA ARG A 136 -12.30 -4.37 -7.43
C ARG A 136 -11.95 -3.41 -8.54
N VAL A 137 -10.73 -3.53 -9.08
CA VAL A 137 -10.22 -2.63 -10.11
C VAL A 137 -9.82 -3.45 -11.32
N GLU A 138 -10.39 -3.16 -12.49
CA GLU A 138 -9.94 -3.74 -13.75
C GLU A 138 -8.65 -3.06 -14.17
N LEU A 139 -7.60 -3.86 -14.36
CA LEU A 139 -6.30 -3.37 -14.79
C LEU A 139 -6.13 -3.49 -16.31
N ALA A 140 -5.39 -2.54 -16.86
CA ALA A 140 -4.83 -2.63 -18.21
C ALA A 140 -3.33 -2.96 -18.14
N GLU A 141 -2.78 -3.31 -19.30
CA GLU A 141 -1.33 -3.48 -19.44
C GLU A 141 -0.62 -2.15 -19.10
N ASP A 142 0.51 -2.23 -18.43
CA ASP A 142 1.30 -1.11 -17.93
C ASP A 142 0.68 -0.25 -16.81
N ASP A 143 -0.51 -0.58 -16.29
CA ASP A 143 -1.02 0.06 -15.09
C ASP A 143 -0.07 -0.18 -13.90
N ILE A 144 0.17 0.86 -13.12
CA ILE A 144 1.07 0.83 -11.96
C ILE A 144 0.24 0.82 -10.69
N VAL A 145 0.51 -0.16 -9.84
CA VAL A 145 -0.11 -0.27 -8.52
C VAL A 145 0.90 0.15 -7.46
N LEU A 146 0.58 1.21 -6.73
CA LEU A 146 1.35 1.69 -5.59
C LEU A 146 0.59 1.37 -4.30
N ALA A 147 1.26 0.74 -3.34
CA ALA A 147 0.78 0.61 -1.98
C ALA A 147 1.64 1.49 -1.09
N LEU A 148 1.03 2.49 -0.47
CA LEU A 148 1.69 3.57 0.24
C LEU A 148 1.23 3.62 1.69
N SER A 149 2.16 3.95 2.57
CA SER A 149 1.88 4.24 3.97
C SER A 149 1.63 5.72 4.20
N ASP A 150 1.14 6.02 5.39
CA ASP A 150 1.04 7.37 5.95
C ASP A 150 2.36 8.16 5.85
N GLY A 151 3.52 7.52 6.08
CA GLY A 151 4.82 8.17 5.93
C GLY A 151 5.08 8.79 4.54
N VAL A 152 4.40 8.33 3.49
CA VAL A 152 4.41 8.98 2.17
C VAL A 152 3.22 9.93 2.03
N LEU A 153 2.02 9.48 2.40
CA LEU A 153 0.76 10.19 2.17
C LEU A 153 0.56 11.42 3.06
N ASP A 154 1.19 11.45 4.21
CA ASP A 154 1.22 12.63 5.09
C ASP A 154 2.14 13.74 4.57
N ASN A 155 3.06 13.39 3.67
CA ASN A 155 4.07 14.31 3.14
C ASN A 155 3.92 14.62 1.66
N LEU A 156 3.20 13.80 0.88
CA LEU A 156 2.99 14.02 -0.56
C LEU A 156 1.50 13.95 -0.91
N TRP A 157 1.01 14.96 -1.63
CA TRP A 157 -0.34 14.91 -2.21
C TRP A 157 -0.43 13.89 -3.35
N ASP A 158 -1.64 13.41 -3.60
CA ASP A 158 -1.90 12.41 -4.65
C ASP A 158 -1.38 12.85 -6.03
N HIS A 159 -1.49 14.15 -6.37
CA HIS A 159 -0.98 14.69 -7.63
C HIS A 159 0.56 14.72 -7.70
N GLU A 160 1.24 14.89 -6.58
CA GLU A 160 2.70 14.80 -6.51
C GLU A 160 3.17 13.37 -6.63
N VAL A 161 2.49 12.41 -5.97
CA VAL A 161 2.75 10.97 -6.13
C VAL A 161 2.61 10.58 -7.61
N LEU A 162 1.57 11.06 -8.30
CA LEU A 162 1.39 10.84 -9.74
C LEU A 162 2.56 11.40 -10.55
N SER A 163 2.88 12.69 -10.37
CA SER A 163 3.95 13.37 -11.11
C SER A 163 5.31 12.70 -10.89
N ILE A 164 5.68 12.44 -9.62
CA ILE A 164 6.94 11.77 -9.27
C ILE A 164 7.03 10.39 -9.90
N THR A 165 5.92 9.64 -9.92
CA THR A 165 5.88 8.30 -10.51
C THR A 165 6.14 8.36 -12.02
N LEU A 166 5.41 9.22 -12.73
CA LEU A 166 5.57 9.37 -14.20
C LEU A 166 6.96 9.90 -14.59
N ASP A 167 7.44 10.93 -13.90
CA ASP A 167 8.77 11.50 -14.11
C ASP A 167 9.89 10.48 -13.86
N SER A 168 9.72 9.65 -12.82
CA SER A 168 10.69 8.61 -12.50
C SER A 168 10.77 7.54 -13.58
N ILE A 169 9.62 7.14 -14.15
CA ILE A 169 9.58 6.20 -15.27
C ILE A 169 10.26 6.78 -16.48
N GLU A 170 9.99 8.06 -16.79
CA GLU A 170 10.63 8.72 -17.92
C GLU A 170 12.15 8.83 -17.74
N LYS A 171 12.62 9.27 -16.57
CA LYS A 171 14.05 9.30 -16.22
C LYS A 171 14.71 7.94 -16.33
N TRP A 172 14.06 6.89 -15.82
CA TRP A 172 14.54 5.52 -15.94
C TRP A 172 14.73 5.11 -17.40
N ASN A 173 13.72 5.37 -18.25
CA ASN A 173 13.74 5.02 -19.65
C ASN A 173 14.81 5.82 -20.43
N GLN A 174 15.02 7.10 -20.08
CA GLN A 174 16.06 7.96 -20.70
C GLN A 174 17.47 7.49 -20.31
N GLY A 175 17.70 7.15 -19.04
CA GLY A 175 19.01 6.70 -18.55
C GLY A 175 19.48 5.39 -19.21
N ARG A 176 18.55 4.51 -19.60
CA ARG A 176 18.86 3.24 -20.27
C ARG A 176 19.08 3.34 -21.77
N ARG A 177 18.57 4.37 -22.45
CA ARG A 177 18.80 4.55 -23.90
C ARG A 177 20.27 4.74 -24.26
N GLY A 178 21.15 4.97 -23.27
CA GLY A 178 22.60 5.17 -23.45
C GLY A 178 23.46 3.97 -23.05
N THR A 179 22.90 2.90 -22.50
CA THR A 179 23.67 1.72 -22.05
C THR A 179 23.29 0.49 -22.86
N ASP A 180 24.30 -0.15 -23.43
CA ASP A 180 24.19 -1.37 -24.28
C ASP A 180 23.92 -2.65 -23.44
N ASP A 181 23.64 -2.47 -22.13
CA ASP A 181 23.47 -3.55 -21.16
C ASP A 181 22.09 -4.28 -21.22
N SER A 182 21.25 -3.93 -22.22
CA SER A 182 19.89 -4.49 -22.33
C SER A 182 19.83 -5.96 -22.78
N GLU A 183 20.95 -6.52 -23.19
CA GLU A 183 20.98 -7.84 -23.85
C GLU A 183 20.90 -9.04 -22.89
N TRP A 184 21.07 -8.83 -21.56
CA TRP A 184 21.20 -9.94 -20.59
C TRP A 184 20.14 -9.99 -19.48
N ALA A 185 19.38 -8.94 -19.22
CA ALA A 185 18.37 -8.96 -18.17
C ALA A 185 16.98 -9.34 -18.72
N PRO A 186 16.28 -10.30 -18.11
CA PRO A 186 14.93 -10.64 -18.54
C PRO A 186 13.98 -9.44 -18.31
N PRO A 187 12.94 -9.26 -19.13
CA PRO A 187 12.00 -8.13 -19.04
C PRO A 187 11.40 -7.96 -17.63
N SER A 188 11.18 -9.04 -16.90
CA SER A 188 10.67 -9.02 -15.53
C SER A 188 11.65 -8.37 -14.53
N ALA A 189 12.95 -8.64 -14.65
CA ALA A 189 13.97 -8.03 -13.80
C ALA A 189 14.06 -6.52 -14.05
N LEU A 190 13.94 -6.11 -15.31
CA LEU A 190 13.93 -4.70 -15.69
C LEU A 190 12.71 -3.94 -15.16
N ALA A 191 11.54 -4.59 -15.18
CA ALA A 191 10.32 -4.04 -14.60
C ALA A 191 10.45 -3.88 -13.08
N GLU A 192 11.05 -4.86 -12.39
CA GLU A 192 11.30 -4.78 -10.95
C GLU A 192 12.26 -3.64 -10.60
N GLU A 193 13.40 -3.52 -11.28
CA GLU A 193 14.37 -2.45 -11.06
C GLU A 193 13.75 -1.07 -11.30
N ARG A 194 12.92 -0.92 -12.35
CA ARG A 194 12.18 0.31 -12.63
C ARG A 194 11.26 0.67 -11.46
N MET A 195 10.50 -0.29 -10.92
CA MET A 195 9.61 -0.03 -9.79
C MET A 195 10.36 0.27 -8.50
N VAL A 196 11.52 -0.35 -8.27
CA VAL A 196 12.41 0.00 -7.15
C VAL A 196 12.93 1.43 -7.30
N PHE A 197 13.27 1.87 -8.50
CA PHE A 197 13.68 3.25 -8.75
C PHE A 197 12.55 4.24 -8.43
N VAL A 198 11.34 3.99 -8.92
CA VAL A 198 10.15 4.80 -8.62
C VAL A 198 9.92 4.89 -7.11
N ALA A 199 9.91 3.75 -6.41
CA ALA A 199 9.70 3.71 -4.97
C ALA A 199 10.76 4.52 -4.20
N ARG A 200 12.03 4.48 -4.63
CA ARG A 200 13.11 5.27 -4.01
C ARG A 200 12.94 6.77 -4.21
N GLU A 201 12.48 7.20 -5.38
CA GLU A 201 12.25 8.63 -5.64
C GLU A 201 11.07 9.15 -4.81
N LEU A 202 9.97 8.39 -4.70
CA LEU A 202 8.85 8.71 -3.82
C LEU A 202 9.31 8.84 -2.35
N LEU A 203 10.02 7.83 -1.83
CA LEU A 203 10.53 7.85 -0.46
C LEU A 203 11.49 9.00 -0.20
N ARG A 204 12.39 9.31 -1.17
CA ARG A 204 13.35 10.42 -1.03
C ARG A 204 12.63 11.75 -0.94
N THR A 205 11.61 11.97 -1.78
CA THR A 205 10.84 13.22 -1.80
C THR A 205 10.01 13.34 -0.53
N ALA A 206 9.28 12.30 -0.12
CA ALA A 206 8.52 12.30 1.12
C ALA A 206 9.41 12.57 2.34
N LEU A 207 10.60 11.97 2.40
CA LEU A 207 11.56 12.19 3.48
C LEU A 207 12.08 13.64 3.50
N ALA A 208 12.31 14.24 2.34
CA ALA A 208 12.75 15.63 2.25
C ALA A 208 11.68 16.60 2.81
N ILE A 209 10.40 16.37 2.46
CA ILE A 209 9.27 17.13 3.02
C ILE A 209 9.15 16.90 4.52
N ALA A 210 9.21 15.64 4.98
CA ALA A 210 9.11 15.29 6.39
C ALA A 210 10.19 15.95 7.27
N GLN A 211 11.36 16.23 6.71
CA GLN A 211 12.49 16.86 7.40
C GLN A 211 12.50 18.39 7.31
N ASP A 212 11.70 18.98 6.45
CA ASP A 212 11.59 20.43 6.31
C ASP A 212 10.54 20.99 7.27
N PRO A 213 10.95 21.78 8.28
CA PRO A 213 10.01 22.35 9.25
C PRO A 213 9.10 23.44 8.66
N PHE A 214 9.33 23.87 7.42
CA PHE A 214 8.55 24.88 6.74
C PHE A 214 7.79 24.36 5.52
N ALA A 215 7.92 23.07 5.22
CA ALA A 215 7.20 22.49 4.09
C ALA A 215 5.71 22.41 4.37
N GLU A 216 4.91 22.74 3.37
CA GLU A 216 3.49 22.39 3.37
C GLU A 216 3.34 20.89 3.09
N SER A 217 2.36 20.25 3.74
CA SER A 217 2.12 18.82 3.58
C SER A 217 0.65 18.47 3.76
N PRO A 218 0.17 17.33 3.21
CA PRO A 218 -1.19 16.86 3.42
C PRO A 218 -1.57 16.73 4.90
N TYR A 219 -0.63 16.28 5.74
CA TYR A 219 -0.86 16.16 7.19
C TYR A 219 -1.05 17.52 7.85
N MET A 220 -0.21 18.51 7.49
CA MET A 220 -0.34 19.88 8.01
C MET A 220 -1.69 20.48 7.61
N GLU A 221 -2.14 20.32 6.37
CA GLU A 221 -3.44 20.80 5.90
C GLU A 221 -4.58 20.18 6.73
N LYS A 222 -4.61 18.85 6.86
CA LYS A 222 -5.60 18.14 7.69
C LYS A 222 -5.59 18.62 9.15
N ALA A 223 -4.41 18.83 9.72
CA ALA A 223 -4.28 19.31 11.11
C ALA A 223 -4.80 20.74 11.30
N VAL A 224 -4.54 21.63 10.33
CA VAL A 224 -5.06 23.00 10.34
C VAL A 224 -6.60 23.02 10.24
N ASP A 225 -7.18 22.15 9.41
CA ASP A 225 -8.63 22.00 9.28
C ASP A 225 -9.29 21.56 10.60
N GLU A 226 -8.57 20.78 11.40
CA GLU A 226 -8.98 20.39 12.77
C GLU A 226 -8.66 21.45 13.83
N GLY A 227 -8.15 22.62 13.43
CA GLY A 227 -7.82 23.74 14.31
C GLY A 227 -6.52 23.57 15.10
N LEU A 228 -5.64 22.68 14.67
CA LEU A 228 -4.33 22.48 15.27
C LEU A 228 -3.31 23.39 14.59
N THR A 229 -2.37 23.93 15.36
CA THR A 229 -1.23 24.69 14.81
C THR A 229 -0.04 23.76 14.73
N ILE A 230 0.20 23.21 13.51
CA ILE A 230 1.33 22.34 13.21
C ILE A 230 2.10 22.97 12.05
N GLU A 231 3.43 22.92 12.10
CA GLU A 231 4.32 23.42 11.06
C GLU A 231 5.15 22.27 10.52
N GLY A 232 5.41 22.28 9.21
CA GLY A 232 6.28 21.34 8.52
C GLY A 232 5.68 19.99 8.17
N GLY A 233 6.51 19.15 7.56
CA GLY A 233 6.17 17.77 7.24
C GLY A 233 6.10 16.86 8.45
N ARG A 234 5.43 15.72 8.32
CA ARG A 234 5.30 14.74 9.41
C ARG A 234 6.50 13.80 9.41
N PHE A 235 7.37 13.95 10.41
CA PHE A 235 8.49 13.06 10.64
C PHE A 235 8.14 12.04 11.72
N PHE A 236 8.00 10.77 11.36
CA PHE A 236 7.92 9.70 12.33
C PHE A 236 9.32 9.36 12.83
N SER A 237 9.63 9.79 14.05
CA SER A 237 10.86 9.35 14.71
C SER A 237 10.77 7.84 14.98
N LEU A 238 11.69 7.08 14.42
CA LEU A 238 11.85 5.64 14.69
C LEU A 238 12.51 5.38 16.06
N THR A 239 12.59 6.40 16.92
CA THR A 239 13.17 6.31 18.26
C THR A 239 12.06 6.23 19.30
N GLY A 240 11.66 5.03 19.64
CA GLY A 240 10.86 4.66 20.78
C GLY A 240 11.23 3.24 21.18
#